data_489a2aacac0381fd0372b1b8168f1470
#
_entry.id   489a2aacac0381fd0372b1b8168f1470
#
_cell.length_a   1.000
_cell.length_b   1.000
_cell.length_c   1.000
_cell.angle_alpha   90.00
_cell.angle_beta   90.00
_cell.angle_gamma   90.00
#
_symmetry.space_group_name_H-M   'P 1'
#
loop_
_entity.id
_entity.type
_entity.pdbx_description
1 polymer ?
#
loop_
_entity_poly.entity_id
_entity_poly.type
_entity_poly.pdbx_seq_one_letter_code
_entity_poly.pdbx_strand_id
1 'polypeptide(L)'
;MASVPDMVKKQPTRIAVLFPGQGSQVVGMLSELAETYPEIRDTFTEASTALGEDLWVICQDEDKLSQTQYTQPALLTASIAIWRILQQKIEDKPCYLAGHSLGEYSALCAAGVISLADAVKLVHKRGQLMQEAVAGVDTAMAAVLGLEDHRVENLCEQATEHVDDAIVGAANFNSPGQVVVSGNAAGVNAVIDKVQNTGKKAIPLKVSVPSHCALMEPATSALAQELAAIQFDQAAIPVIQNRHARVESNAVAIKQALTEQLSEPVLWSKTMQELADKQINILIECGSGNVLSNLAKRQAHPIVSYPTDKPARLDKLMEVLS
;
A
#
# COMPACT_ATOMS: atom_id res chain seq x y z
N MET A 1 -46.71 31.33 -12.38
CA MET A 1 -46.21 30.17 -11.57
C MET A 1 -44.73 30.11 -11.76
N ALA A 2 -43.95 30.59 -10.79
CA ALA A 2 -42.48 30.56 -10.85
C ALA A 2 -42.02 29.16 -10.46
N SER A 3 -41.25 28.51 -11.36
CA SER A 3 -40.61 27.23 -11.10
C SER A 3 -39.57 27.39 -10.00
N VAL A 4 -39.74 26.61 -8.92
CA VAL A 4 -38.74 26.44 -7.86
C VAL A 4 -37.51 25.81 -8.52
N PRO A 5 -36.29 26.39 -8.37
CA PRO A 5 -35.10 25.73 -8.88
C PRO A 5 -34.90 24.41 -8.12
N ASP A 6 -34.69 23.33 -8.89
CA ASP A 6 -34.27 22.03 -8.36
C ASP A 6 -33.02 22.23 -7.48
N MET A 7 -33.21 22.12 -6.18
CA MET A 7 -32.08 22.02 -5.26
C MET A 7 -31.38 20.70 -5.56
N VAL A 8 -30.30 20.75 -6.29
CA VAL A 8 -29.36 19.63 -6.45
C VAL A 8 -28.99 19.20 -5.02
N LYS A 9 -29.56 18.11 -4.54
CA LYS A 9 -29.22 17.54 -3.23
C LYS A 9 -27.72 17.18 -3.29
N LYS A 10 -26.91 17.92 -2.53
CA LYS A 10 -25.49 17.60 -2.35
C LYS A 10 -25.42 16.14 -1.89
N GLN A 11 -24.75 15.28 -2.66
CA GLN A 11 -24.60 13.88 -2.25
C GLN A 11 -23.87 13.85 -0.90
N PRO A 12 -24.23 12.94 0.00
CA PRO A 12 -23.56 12.82 1.28
C PRO A 12 -22.08 12.51 1.07
N THR A 13 -21.23 13.12 1.86
CA THR A 13 -19.80 12.85 1.87
C THR A 13 -19.55 11.43 2.31
N ARG A 14 -18.87 10.63 1.50
CA ARG A 14 -18.50 9.24 1.78
C ARG A 14 -16.99 9.07 1.59
N ILE A 15 -16.30 8.92 2.69
CA ILE A 15 -14.84 8.94 2.76
C ILE A 15 -14.29 7.53 2.80
N ALA A 16 -13.22 7.26 2.05
CA ALA A 16 -12.32 6.14 2.32
C ALA A 16 -10.89 6.65 2.55
N VAL A 17 -10.17 6.00 3.47
CA VAL A 17 -8.77 6.33 3.75
C VAL A 17 -7.86 5.27 3.15
N LEU A 18 -6.86 5.73 2.41
CA LEU A 18 -5.88 4.90 1.72
C LEU A 18 -4.51 5.01 2.40
N PHE A 19 -3.86 3.88 2.61
CA PHE A 19 -2.54 3.81 3.22
C PHE A 19 -1.49 3.37 2.20
N PRO A 20 -0.46 4.20 1.93
CA PRO A 20 0.55 3.87 0.94
C PRO A 20 1.47 2.74 1.39
N GLY A 21 2.07 2.08 0.42
CA GLY A 21 3.08 1.05 0.61
C GLY A 21 4.49 1.51 0.29
N GLN A 22 5.40 0.54 0.14
CA GLN A 22 6.79 0.77 -0.23
C GLN A 22 6.90 1.50 -1.58
N GLY A 23 7.83 2.45 -1.66
CA GLY A 23 7.98 3.39 -2.78
C GLY A 23 7.39 4.77 -2.48
N SER A 24 6.69 4.95 -1.34
CA SER A 24 6.21 6.27 -0.90
C SER A 24 7.13 6.94 0.13
N GLN A 25 8.11 6.21 0.69
CA GLN A 25 9.07 6.76 1.64
C GLN A 25 9.95 7.82 1.01
N VAL A 26 10.22 8.86 1.78
CA VAL A 26 11.24 9.87 1.46
C VAL A 26 12.03 10.18 2.73
N VAL A 27 13.33 10.45 2.58
CA VAL A 27 14.17 10.87 3.70
C VAL A 27 13.59 12.16 4.31
N GLY A 28 13.48 12.19 5.64
CA GLY A 28 12.88 13.32 6.36
C GLY A 28 11.35 13.39 6.29
N MET A 29 10.67 12.31 5.86
CA MET A 29 9.21 12.29 5.80
C MET A 29 8.58 12.72 7.13
N LEU A 30 7.50 13.50 7.05
CA LEU A 30 6.72 14.08 8.15
C LEU A 30 7.45 15.11 9.03
N SER A 31 8.68 15.54 8.72
CA SER A 31 9.40 16.53 9.53
C SER A 31 8.62 17.83 9.66
N GLU A 32 8.02 18.37 8.58
CA GLU A 32 7.21 19.59 8.60
C GLU A 32 5.94 19.41 9.50
N LEU A 33 5.29 18.25 9.44
CA LEU A 33 4.12 17.95 10.28
C LEU A 33 4.50 17.82 11.76
N ALA A 34 5.68 17.28 12.06
CA ALA A 34 6.17 17.10 13.43
C ALA A 34 6.45 18.44 14.15
N GLU A 35 6.64 19.54 13.41
CA GLU A 35 6.77 20.88 14.01
C GLU A 35 5.45 21.40 14.58
N THR A 36 4.32 20.94 14.06
CA THR A 36 2.98 21.40 14.43
C THR A 36 2.18 20.40 15.24
N TYR A 37 2.38 19.10 14.95
CA TYR A 37 1.57 17.99 15.48
C TYR A 37 2.43 17.06 16.34
N PRO A 38 2.33 17.13 17.69
CA PRO A 38 3.09 16.28 18.59
C PRO A 38 2.80 14.79 18.38
N GLU A 39 1.61 14.44 17.90
CA GLU A 39 1.18 13.07 17.58
C GLU A 39 2.18 12.36 16.68
N ILE A 40 2.88 13.10 15.80
CA ILE A 40 3.92 12.53 14.93
C ILE A 40 5.05 11.95 15.78
N ARG A 41 5.65 12.78 16.63
CA ARG A 41 6.80 12.33 17.45
C ARG A 41 6.38 11.30 18.50
N ASP A 42 5.21 11.43 19.09
CA ASP A 42 4.68 10.51 20.09
C ASP A 42 4.47 9.12 19.47
N THR A 43 3.88 9.06 18.24
CA THR A 43 3.69 7.79 17.53
C THR A 43 5.01 7.13 17.14
N PHE A 44 5.98 7.91 16.67
CA PHE A 44 7.32 7.39 16.38
C PHE A 44 8.03 6.89 17.64
N THR A 45 7.88 7.56 18.78
CA THR A 45 8.44 7.12 20.07
C THR A 45 7.82 5.81 20.53
N GLU A 46 6.48 5.67 20.44
CA GLU A 46 5.78 4.43 20.78
C GLU A 46 6.24 3.27 19.90
N ALA A 47 6.27 3.47 18.59
CA ALA A 47 6.69 2.45 17.62
C ALA A 47 8.17 2.06 17.80
N SER A 48 9.05 3.03 18.02
CA SER A 48 10.48 2.81 18.28
C SER A 48 10.71 2.01 19.57
N THR A 49 9.96 2.34 20.62
CA THR A 49 10.02 1.59 21.89
C THR A 49 9.59 0.13 21.69
N ALA A 50 8.54 -0.10 20.91
CA ALA A 50 8.06 -1.45 20.63
C ALA A 50 9.04 -2.26 19.79
N LEU A 51 9.70 -1.63 18.81
CA LEU A 51 10.64 -2.28 17.89
C LEU A 51 12.04 -2.46 18.51
N GLY A 52 12.44 -1.55 19.39
CA GLY A 52 13.81 -1.47 19.92
C GLY A 52 14.78 -0.73 19.00
N GLU A 53 14.29 -0.01 18.00
CA GLU A 53 15.05 0.75 17.00
C GLU A 53 14.44 2.16 16.88
N ASP A 54 15.27 3.20 16.77
CA ASP A 54 14.78 4.57 16.57
C ASP A 54 14.30 4.80 15.12
N LEU A 55 13.01 4.62 14.91
CA LEU A 55 12.40 4.77 13.59
C LEU A 55 12.43 6.21 13.07
N TRP A 56 12.49 7.21 13.96
CA TRP A 56 12.62 8.59 13.52
C TRP A 56 14.02 8.87 12.94
N VAL A 57 15.05 8.35 13.58
CA VAL A 57 16.44 8.43 13.08
C VAL A 57 16.57 7.64 11.77
N ILE A 58 15.97 6.45 11.69
CA ILE A 58 15.93 5.64 10.47
C ILE A 58 15.31 6.41 9.30
N CYS A 59 14.26 7.20 9.53
CA CYS A 59 13.65 8.05 8.50
C CYS A 59 14.57 9.17 7.97
N GLN A 60 15.65 9.49 8.65
CA GLN A 60 16.65 10.48 8.21
C GLN A 60 17.85 9.83 7.49
N ASP A 61 17.96 8.51 7.48
CA ASP A 61 19.08 7.74 6.94
C ASP A 61 18.61 7.03 5.64
N GLU A 62 19.12 7.48 4.49
CA GLU A 62 18.73 6.93 3.18
C GLU A 62 19.07 5.45 3.05
N ASP A 63 20.25 5.03 3.55
CA ASP A 63 20.72 3.66 3.44
C ASP A 63 19.86 2.71 4.28
N LYS A 64 19.51 3.09 5.51
CA LYS A 64 18.62 2.32 6.35
C LYS A 64 17.19 2.32 5.82
N LEU A 65 16.66 3.50 5.48
CA LEU A 65 15.28 3.65 5.00
C LEU A 65 15.04 2.89 3.68
N SER A 66 16.06 2.63 2.87
CA SER A 66 15.96 1.85 1.63
C SER A 66 15.86 0.33 1.87
N GLN A 67 16.22 -0.16 3.05
CA GLN A 67 16.14 -1.58 3.40
C GLN A 67 14.71 -1.96 3.78
N THR A 68 14.14 -2.95 3.11
CA THR A 68 12.73 -3.35 3.29
C THR A 68 12.34 -3.58 4.75
N GLN A 69 13.21 -4.18 5.56
CA GLN A 69 12.97 -4.40 6.99
C GLN A 69 12.78 -3.10 7.80
N TYR A 70 13.33 -1.97 7.36
CA TYR A 70 13.16 -0.67 7.98
C TYR A 70 12.15 0.22 7.27
N THR A 71 12.06 0.12 5.94
CA THR A 71 11.06 0.85 5.15
C THR A 71 9.66 0.57 5.65
N GLN A 72 9.34 -0.70 5.91
CA GLN A 72 7.98 -1.11 6.26
C GLN A 72 7.52 -0.55 7.62
N PRO A 73 8.26 -0.73 8.73
CA PRO A 73 7.85 -0.14 10.01
C PRO A 73 7.87 1.40 10.00
N ALA A 74 8.78 2.04 9.25
CA ALA A 74 8.82 3.48 9.12
C ALA A 74 7.56 4.04 8.42
N LEU A 75 7.13 3.43 7.32
CA LEU A 75 5.93 3.83 6.58
C LEU A 75 4.64 3.54 7.36
N LEU A 76 4.56 2.41 8.05
CA LEU A 76 3.43 2.09 8.92
C LEU A 76 3.31 3.13 10.03
N THR A 77 4.42 3.44 10.71
CA THR A 77 4.44 4.44 11.78
C THR A 77 4.03 5.82 11.28
N ALA A 78 4.56 6.25 10.12
CA ALA A 78 4.19 7.52 9.50
C ALA A 78 2.70 7.58 9.17
N SER A 79 2.14 6.50 8.64
CA SER A 79 0.72 6.41 8.33
C SER A 79 -0.16 6.48 9.58
N ILE A 80 0.20 5.77 10.65
CA ILE A 80 -0.56 5.80 11.91
C ILE A 80 -0.43 7.16 12.62
N ALA A 81 0.73 7.82 12.53
CA ALA A 81 0.90 9.16 13.08
C ALA A 81 -0.05 10.18 12.43
N ILE A 82 -0.15 10.17 11.10
CA ILE A 82 -1.12 11.00 10.38
C ILE A 82 -2.56 10.58 10.70
N TRP A 83 -2.85 9.28 10.77
CA TRP A 83 -4.17 8.77 11.13
C TRP A 83 -4.66 9.31 12.48
N ARG A 84 -3.79 9.36 13.49
CA ARG A 84 -4.12 9.93 14.81
C ARG A 84 -4.50 11.42 14.73
N ILE A 85 -3.84 12.19 13.86
CA ILE A 85 -4.22 13.58 13.60
C ILE A 85 -5.59 13.65 12.92
N LEU A 86 -5.82 12.82 11.88
CA LEU A 86 -7.08 12.80 11.14
C LEU A 86 -8.27 12.44 12.02
N GLN A 87 -8.10 11.46 12.93
CA GLN A 87 -9.15 11.06 13.88
C GLN A 87 -9.62 12.19 14.80
N GLN A 88 -8.76 13.17 15.09
CA GLN A 88 -9.11 14.34 15.91
C GLN A 88 -9.76 15.47 15.10
N LYS A 89 -9.50 15.50 13.78
CA LYS A 89 -9.90 16.62 12.91
C LYS A 89 -11.12 16.33 12.04
N ILE A 90 -11.37 15.06 11.73
CA ILE A 90 -12.46 14.66 10.83
C ILE A 90 -13.65 14.20 11.65
N GLU A 91 -14.78 14.89 11.51
CA GLU A 91 -16.04 14.55 12.20
C GLU A 91 -16.72 13.32 11.57
N ASP A 92 -16.72 13.26 10.23
CA ASP A 92 -17.31 12.15 9.47
C ASP A 92 -16.42 10.92 9.51
N LYS A 93 -16.88 9.83 10.11
CA LYS A 93 -16.12 8.57 10.13
C LYS A 93 -15.95 8.03 8.70
N PRO A 94 -14.74 7.62 8.32
CA PRO A 94 -14.53 6.93 7.04
C PRO A 94 -15.38 5.67 6.94
N CYS A 95 -15.91 5.43 5.73
CA CYS A 95 -16.71 4.24 5.44
C CYS A 95 -15.86 2.99 5.26
N TYR A 96 -14.66 3.17 4.70
CA TYR A 96 -13.73 2.09 4.38
C TYR A 96 -12.28 2.54 4.57
N LEU A 97 -11.43 1.58 4.90
CA LEU A 97 -9.98 1.70 4.84
C LEU A 97 -9.44 0.72 3.80
N ALA A 98 -8.38 1.10 3.12
CA ALA A 98 -7.62 0.22 2.24
C ALA A 98 -6.14 0.64 2.25
N GLY A 99 -5.26 -0.32 2.00
CA GLY A 99 -3.83 -0.02 1.92
C GLY A 99 -3.17 -0.82 0.81
N HIS A 100 -2.15 -0.27 0.18
CA HIS A 100 -1.42 -0.93 -0.90
C HIS A 100 -0.26 -1.74 -0.32
N SER A 101 -0.26 -3.06 -0.47
CA SER A 101 0.78 -3.95 0.05
C SER A 101 1.01 -3.74 1.55
N LEU A 102 2.15 -3.19 1.96
CA LEU A 102 2.42 -2.80 3.34
C LEU A 102 1.30 -1.92 3.94
N GLY A 103 0.71 -1.04 3.15
CA GLY A 103 -0.38 -0.16 3.60
C GLY A 103 -1.59 -0.92 4.12
N GLU A 104 -1.81 -2.18 3.74
CA GLU A 104 -2.88 -3.01 4.30
C GLU A 104 -2.69 -3.27 5.80
N TYR A 105 -1.44 -3.45 6.26
CA TYR A 105 -1.10 -3.55 7.68
C TYR A 105 -1.37 -2.22 8.41
N SER A 106 -1.08 -1.10 7.76
CA SER A 106 -1.43 0.24 8.29
C SER A 106 -2.94 0.42 8.39
N ALA A 107 -3.71 -0.02 7.39
CA ALA A 107 -5.17 0.03 7.40
C ALA A 107 -5.76 -0.84 8.52
N LEU A 108 -5.23 -2.05 8.73
CA LEU A 108 -5.66 -2.94 9.82
C LEU A 108 -5.31 -2.37 11.20
N CYS A 109 -4.15 -1.74 11.34
CA CYS A 109 -3.77 -1.03 12.57
C CYS A 109 -4.69 0.18 12.82
N ALA A 110 -4.97 0.99 11.80
CA ALA A 110 -5.88 2.13 11.88
C ALA A 110 -7.34 1.71 12.20
N ALA A 111 -7.76 0.52 11.74
CA ALA A 111 -9.05 -0.08 12.06
C ALA A 111 -9.13 -0.69 13.46
N GLY A 112 -8.03 -0.74 14.20
CA GLY A 112 -7.94 -1.36 15.53
C GLY A 112 -7.89 -2.90 15.51
N VAL A 113 -7.60 -3.51 14.36
CA VAL A 113 -7.48 -4.98 14.25
C VAL A 113 -6.21 -5.48 14.90
N ILE A 114 -5.12 -4.73 14.79
CA ILE A 114 -3.81 -5.03 15.37
C ILE A 114 -3.26 -3.78 16.07
N SER A 115 -2.60 -3.96 17.22
CA SER A 115 -1.95 -2.85 17.93
C SER A 115 -0.78 -2.27 17.13
N LEU A 116 -0.43 -0.99 17.35
CA LEU A 116 0.76 -0.39 16.73
C LEU A 116 2.03 -1.16 17.07
N ALA A 117 2.15 -1.58 18.34
CA ALA A 117 3.31 -2.32 18.83
C ALA A 117 3.50 -3.68 18.13
N ASP A 118 2.40 -4.40 17.90
CA ASP A 118 2.45 -5.68 17.18
C ASP A 118 2.62 -5.48 15.68
N ALA A 119 1.93 -4.48 15.10
CA ALA A 119 2.01 -4.16 13.68
C ALA A 119 3.44 -3.80 13.26
N VAL A 120 4.12 -2.95 14.04
CA VAL A 120 5.48 -2.49 13.72
C VAL A 120 6.50 -3.63 13.76
N LYS A 121 6.38 -4.54 14.74
CA LYS A 121 7.22 -5.75 14.85
C LYS A 121 6.93 -6.72 13.70
N LEU A 122 5.65 -6.93 13.40
CA LEU A 122 5.21 -7.81 12.33
C LEU A 122 5.74 -7.37 10.97
N VAL A 123 5.60 -6.08 10.62
CA VAL A 123 6.06 -5.61 9.31
C VAL A 123 7.58 -5.51 9.21
N HIS A 124 8.28 -5.30 10.33
CA HIS A 124 9.73 -5.42 10.39
C HIS A 124 10.15 -6.86 10.09
N LYS A 125 9.53 -7.85 10.74
CA LYS A 125 9.78 -9.27 10.49
C LYS A 125 9.39 -9.67 9.07
N ARG A 126 8.25 -9.16 8.55
CA ARG A 126 7.87 -9.34 7.15
C ARG A 126 8.97 -8.87 6.20
N GLY A 127 9.53 -7.69 6.44
CA GLY A 127 10.64 -7.15 5.65
C GLY A 127 11.90 -8.03 5.69
N GLN A 128 12.26 -8.57 6.87
CA GLN A 128 13.37 -9.52 7.02
C GLN A 128 13.13 -10.80 6.22
N LEU A 129 11.96 -11.41 6.40
CA LEU A 129 11.58 -12.65 5.70
C LEU A 129 11.59 -12.48 4.18
N MET A 130 11.13 -11.34 3.68
CA MET A 130 11.17 -11.01 2.26
C MET A 130 12.61 -10.89 1.74
N GLN A 131 13.51 -10.26 2.50
CA GLN A 131 14.92 -10.15 2.13
C GLN A 131 15.63 -11.51 2.18
N GLU A 132 15.35 -12.33 3.21
CA GLU A 132 15.89 -13.68 3.37
C GLU A 132 15.44 -14.61 2.23
N ALA A 133 14.18 -14.53 1.78
CA ALA A 133 13.64 -15.37 0.72
C ALA A 133 14.38 -15.24 -0.62
N VAL A 134 15.05 -14.11 -0.85
CA VAL A 134 15.77 -13.84 -2.11
C VAL A 134 17.27 -13.62 -1.90
N ALA A 135 17.81 -14.07 -0.76
CA ALA A 135 19.23 -13.95 -0.48
C ALA A 135 20.05 -14.68 -1.58
N GLY A 136 20.92 -13.93 -2.27
CA GLY A 136 21.73 -14.47 -3.36
C GLY A 136 21.03 -14.59 -4.71
N VAL A 137 19.78 -14.15 -4.83
CA VAL A 137 19.05 -14.10 -6.11
C VAL A 137 19.13 -12.69 -6.69
N ASP A 138 19.51 -12.57 -7.95
CA ASP A 138 19.42 -11.29 -8.68
C ASP A 138 17.95 -11.04 -9.05
N THR A 139 17.36 -10.00 -8.48
CA THR A 139 15.93 -9.73 -8.55
C THR A 139 15.62 -8.39 -9.20
N ALA A 140 14.44 -8.28 -9.80
CA ALA A 140 13.99 -7.04 -10.42
C ALA A 140 12.47 -6.86 -10.31
N MET A 141 12.04 -5.60 -10.45
CA MET A 141 10.64 -5.23 -10.69
C MET A 141 10.59 -4.16 -11.79
N ALA A 142 9.52 -4.16 -12.57
CA ALA A 142 9.29 -3.14 -13.60
C ALA A 142 7.82 -2.76 -13.70
N ALA A 143 7.55 -1.48 -13.93
CA ALA A 143 6.21 -0.98 -14.24
C ALA A 143 5.95 -1.04 -15.75
N VAL A 144 5.03 -1.88 -16.17
CA VAL A 144 4.54 -1.99 -17.55
C VAL A 144 3.41 -1.00 -17.76
N LEU A 145 3.53 -0.16 -18.81
CA LEU A 145 2.58 0.91 -19.11
C LEU A 145 1.95 0.74 -20.50
N GLY A 146 0.63 0.87 -20.55
CA GLY A 146 -0.14 0.92 -21.81
C GLY A 146 -0.48 -0.45 -22.41
N LEU A 147 -0.35 -1.53 -21.63
CA LEU A 147 -0.88 -2.86 -21.95
C LEU A 147 -2.02 -3.20 -21.00
N GLU A 148 -2.96 -3.99 -21.47
CA GLU A 148 -4.02 -4.56 -20.66
C GLU A 148 -3.48 -5.67 -19.74
N ASP A 149 -4.14 -5.87 -18.58
CA ASP A 149 -3.69 -6.76 -17.50
C ASP A 149 -3.39 -8.17 -18.04
N HIS A 150 -4.34 -8.79 -18.75
CA HIS A 150 -4.18 -10.15 -19.31
C HIS A 150 -3.02 -10.29 -20.30
N ARG A 151 -2.65 -9.17 -20.99
CA ARG A 151 -1.50 -9.17 -21.91
C ARG A 151 -0.20 -9.21 -21.13
N VAL A 152 -0.14 -8.52 -19.98
CA VAL A 152 1.04 -8.55 -19.10
C VAL A 152 1.19 -9.93 -18.45
N GLU A 153 0.08 -10.53 -17.99
CA GLU A 153 0.09 -11.90 -17.45
C GLU A 153 0.62 -12.89 -18.49
N ASN A 154 0.12 -12.88 -19.71
CA ASN A 154 0.61 -13.74 -20.81
C ASN A 154 2.11 -13.52 -21.12
N LEU A 155 2.61 -12.27 -21.01
CA LEU A 155 4.04 -12.00 -21.22
C LEU A 155 4.90 -12.59 -20.08
N CYS A 156 4.42 -12.57 -18.85
CA CYS A 156 5.08 -13.22 -17.72
C CYS A 156 5.10 -14.75 -17.88
N GLU A 157 3.99 -15.36 -18.25
CA GLU A 157 3.90 -16.81 -18.54
C GLU A 157 4.88 -17.21 -19.63
N GLN A 158 4.88 -16.51 -20.77
CA GLN A 158 5.81 -16.75 -21.87
C GLN A 158 7.28 -16.55 -21.46
N ALA A 159 7.59 -15.60 -20.57
CA ALA A 159 8.95 -15.43 -20.08
C ALA A 159 9.38 -16.62 -19.23
N THR A 160 8.50 -17.08 -18.32
CA THR A 160 8.76 -18.24 -17.46
C THR A 160 8.88 -19.54 -18.26
N GLU A 161 8.12 -19.70 -19.35
CA GLU A 161 8.16 -20.91 -20.18
C GLU A 161 9.37 -20.99 -21.14
N HIS A 162 9.86 -19.84 -21.61
CA HIS A 162 10.82 -19.82 -22.72
C HIS A 162 12.21 -19.28 -22.36
N VAL A 163 12.41 -18.81 -21.14
CA VAL A 163 13.71 -18.33 -20.66
C VAL A 163 14.16 -19.20 -19.49
N ASP A 164 15.35 -19.77 -19.61
CA ASP A 164 15.92 -20.64 -18.58
C ASP A 164 15.97 -19.93 -17.23
N ASP A 165 15.53 -20.64 -16.18
CA ASP A 165 15.49 -20.17 -14.79
C ASP A 165 14.66 -18.89 -14.56
N ALA A 166 13.85 -18.42 -15.53
CA ALA A 166 13.03 -17.25 -15.35
C ALA A 166 11.87 -17.51 -14.36
N ILE A 167 11.77 -16.62 -13.38
CA ILE A 167 10.64 -16.55 -12.45
C ILE A 167 10.12 -15.11 -12.49
N VAL A 168 8.93 -14.90 -13.05
CA VAL A 168 8.31 -13.59 -13.13
C VAL A 168 6.80 -13.69 -13.13
N GLY A 169 6.13 -12.72 -12.48
CA GLY A 169 4.68 -12.64 -12.44
C GLY A 169 4.18 -11.18 -12.39
N ALA A 170 2.90 -10.99 -12.69
CA ALA A 170 2.22 -9.73 -12.44
C ALA A 170 2.01 -9.56 -10.93
N ALA A 171 2.63 -8.54 -10.36
CA ALA A 171 2.70 -8.30 -8.92
C ALA A 171 1.68 -7.27 -8.42
N ASN A 172 1.45 -6.18 -9.17
CA ASN A 172 0.50 -5.15 -8.77
C ASN A 172 -0.31 -4.69 -9.98
N PHE A 173 -1.62 -4.88 -9.92
CA PHE A 173 -2.58 -4.31 -10.87
C PHE A 173 -3.00 -2.92 -10.36
N ASN A 174 -2.22 -1.89 -10.71
CA ASN A 174 -2.32 -0.57 -10.08
C ASN A 174 -3.40 0.34 -10.66
N SER A 175 -3.59 0.32 -11.97
CA SER A 175 -4.64 1.03 -12.69
C SER A 175 -4.78 0.45 -14.09
N PRO A 176 -5.87 0.71 -14.81
CA PRO A 176 -5.98 0.29 -16.21
C PRO A 176 -4.73 0.68 -17.01
N GLY A 177 -4.08 -0.32 -17.61
CA GLY A 177 -2.84 -0.15 -18.36
C GLY A 177 -1.59 0.15 -17.54
N GLN A 178 -1.60 -0.09 -16.23
CA GLN A 178 -0.40 -0.02 -15.37
C GLN A 178 -0.31 -1.24 -14.46
N VAL A 179 0.56 -2.18 -14.82
CA VAL A 179 0.86 -3.39 -14.06
C VAL A 179 2.33 -3.41 -13.69
N VAL A 180 2.65 -3.76 -12.45
CA VAL A 180 4.03 -4.02 -12.03
C VAL A 180 4.29 -5.51 -12.18
N VAL A 181 5.40 -5.88 -12.80
CA VAL A 181 5.92 -7.25 -12.85
C VAL A 181 7.08 -7.39 -11.89
N SER A 182 7.21 -8.58 -11.30
CA SER A 182 8.16 -8.88 -10.24
C SER A 182 8.72 -10.29 -10.40
N GLY A 183 10.00 -10.47 -10.11
CA GLY A 183 10.65 -11.77 -10.25
C GLY A 183 12.17 -11.70 -10.15
N ASN A 184 12.85 -12.73 -10.69
CA ASN A 184 14.28 -12.63 -10.88
C ASN A 184 14.62 -11.75 -12.09
N ALA A 185 15.85 -11.27 -12.15
CA ALA A 185 16.29 -10.34 -13.20
C ALA A 185 16.12 -10.94 -14.61
N ALA A 186 16.37 -12.24 -14.80
CA ALA A 186 16.19 -12.91 -16.10
C ALA A 186 14.74 -12.83 -16.58
N GLY A 187 13.79 -13.19 -15.73
CA GLY A 187 12.36 -13.16 -16.06
C GLY A 187 11.84 -11.74 -16.33
N VAL A 188 12.17 -10.79 -15.43
CA VAL A 188 11.71 -9.39 -15.57
C VAL A 188 12.30 -8.74 -16.81
N ASN A 189 13.58 -8.94 -17.12
CA ASN A 189 14.21 -8.39 -18.32
C ASN A 189 13.59 -8.97 -19.60
N ALA A 190 13.28 -10.28 -19.63
CA ALA A 190 12.58 -10.89 -20.74
C ALA A 190 11.19 -10.27 -20.98
N VAL A 191 10.44 -9.94 -19.91
CA VAL A 191 9.17 -9.20 -20.03
C VAL A 191 9.40 -7.78 -20.54
N ILE A 192 10.42 -7.06 -20.05
CA ILE A 192 10.77 -5.70 -20.50
C ILE A 192 11.02 -5.70 -22.03
N ASP A 193 11.83 -6.62 -22.51
CA ASP A 193 12.16 -6.73 -23.94
C ASP A 193 10.90 -7.00 -24.80
N LYS A 194 10.05 -7.94 -24.34
CA LYS A 194 8.79 -8.25 -25.02
C LYS A 194 7.84 -7.03 -25.06
N VAL A 195 7.73 -6.28 -23.96
CA VAL A 195 6.91 -5.05 -23.87
C VAL A 195 7.44 -3.98 -24.85
N GLN A 196 8.75 -3.75 -24.89
CA GLN A 196 9.37 -2.78 -25.81
C GLN A 196 9.11 -3.13 -27.27
N ASN A 197 9.11 -4.41 -27.64
CA ASN A 197 8.79 -4.89 -28.99
C ASN A 197 7.32 -4.59 -29.39
N THR A 198 6.43 -4.32 -28.44
CA THR A 198 5.06 -3.85 -28.72
C THR A 198 4.96 -2.32 -28.89
N GLY A 199 6.04 -1.58 -28.76
CA GLY A 199 6.05 -0.12 -28.74
C GLY A 199 5.54 0.50 -27.44
N LYS A 200 5.34 -0.32 -26.39
CA LYS A 200 4.92 0.14 -25.06
C LYS A 200 6.13 0.31 -24.15
N LYS A 201 5.89 0.82 -22.92
CA LYS A 201 6.98 1.14 -21.98
C LYS A 201 6.99 0.14 -20.81
N ALA A 202 8.18 -0.32 -20.46
CA ALA A 202 8.46 -0.98 -19.20
C ALA A 202 9.56 -0.18 -18.48
N ILE A 203 9.31 0.24 -17.25
CA ILE A 203 10.20 1.11 -16.46
C ILE A 203 10.72 0.30 -15.28
N PRO A 204 12.02 0.00 -15.19
CA PRO A 204 12.62 -0.65 -14.03
C PRO A 204 12.37 0.17 -12.75
N LEU A 205 12.07 -0.52 -11.66
CA LEU A 205 11.84 0.09 -10.36
C LEU A 205 13.05 -0.11 -9.44
N LYS A 206 13.39 0.92 -8.67
CA LYS A 206 14.43 0.84 -7.63
C LYS A 206 13.83 0.24 -6.37
N VAL A 207 13.86 -1.07 -6.26
CA VAL A 207 13.35 -1.81 -5.10
C VAL A 207 14.38 -2.85 -4.67
N SER A 208 14.39 -3.19 -3.37
CA SER A 208 15.34 -4.15 -2.80
C SER A 208 14.84 -5.59 -2.79
N VAL A 209 13.53 -5.80 -3.02
CA VAL A 209 12.88 -7.13 -2.97
C VAL A 209 11.78 -7.24 -4.02
N PRO A 210 11.64 -8.38 -4.72
CA PRO A 210 10.61 -8.63 -5.71
C PRO A 210 9.32 -9.10 -5.02
N SER A 211 8.51 -8.17 -4.52
CA SER A 211 7.26 -8.47 -3.80
C SER A 211 6.20 -9.08 -4.71
N HIS A 212 5.28 -9.85 -4.12
CA HIS A 212 4.05 -10.32 -4.78
C HIS A 212 4.29 -11.24 -5.97
N CYS A 213 5.27 -12.13 -5.87
CA CYS A 213 5.58 -13.15 -6.87
C CYS A 213 6.05 -14.45 -6.20
N ALA A 214 6.20 -15.52 -6.97
CA ALA A 214 6.57 -16.84 -6.49
C ALA A 214 7.88 -16.88 -5.68
N LEU A 215 8.82 -15.95 -5.89
CA LEU A 215 10.05 -15.83 -5.10
C LEU A 215 9.78 -15.54 -3.61
N MET A 216 8.57 -15.07 -3.26
CA MET A 216 8.19 -14.81 -1.87
C MET A 216 7.57 -16.04 -1.16
N GLU A 217 7.26 -17.13 -1.87
CA GLU A 217 6.66 -18.33 -1.28
C GLU A 217 7.45 -18.90 -0.09
N PRO A 218 8.80 -18.92 -0.10
CA PRO A 218 9.56 -19.41 1.05
C PRO A 218 9.30 -18.64 2.35
N ALA A 219 8.93 -17.35 2.24
CA ALA A 219 8.64 -16.50 3.40
C ALA A 219 7.22 -16.66 3.96
N THR A 220 6.28 -17.26 3.20
CA THR A 220 4.85 -17.30 3.58
C THR A 220 4.62 -18.10 4.86
N SER A 221 5.26 -19.25 5.01
CA SER A 221 5.10 -20.13 6.19
C SER A 221 5.58 -19.46 7.48
N ALA A 222 6.72 -18.78 7.43
CA ALA A 222 7.26 -18.05 8.57
C ALA A 222 6.38 -16.84 8.92
N LEU A 223 5.90 -16.08 7.91
CA LEU A 223 4.97 -14.98 8.14
C LEU A 223 3.64 -15.47 8.75
N ALA A 224 3.12 -16.62 8.30
CA ALA A 224 1.92 -17.23 8.89
C ALA A 224 2.07 -17.55 10.37
N GLN A 225 3.26 -18.02 10.80
CA GLN A 225 3.57 -18.26 12.21
C GLN A 225 3.58 -16.97 13.03
N GLU A 226 4.20 -15.90 12.51
CA GLU A 226 4.18 -14.59 13.17
C GLU A 226 2.75 -14.05 13.30
N LEU A 227 1.95 -14.13 12.23
CA LEU A 227 0.56 -13.74 12.24
C LEU A 227 -0.28 -14.56 13.23
N ALA A 228 -0.02 -15.86 13.37
CA ALA A 228 -0.74 -16.74 14.30
C ALA A 228 -0.52 -16.32 15.77
N ALA A 229 0.67 -15.81 16.11
CA ALA A 229 1.01 -15.38 17.46
C ALA A 229 0.37 -14.05 17.89
N ILE A 230 -0.17 -13.26 16.96
CA ILE A 230 -0.74 -11.94 17.23
C ILE A 230 -2.26 -12.06 17.38
N GLN A 231 -2.83 -11.37 18.38
CA GLN A 231 -4.27 -11.22 18.50
C GLN A 231 -4.79 -10.23 17.45
N PHE A 232 -5.83 -10.62 16.72
CA PHE A 232 -6.58 -9.74 15.81
C PHE A 232 -7.96 -9.48 16.39
N ASP A 233 -8.27 -8.22 16.60
CA ASP A 233 -9.57 -7.76 17.09
C ASP A 233 -10.53 -7.44 15.93
N GLN A 234 -11.78 -7.15 16.25
CA GLN A 234 -12.78 -6.76 15.25
C GLN A 234 -12.47 -5.37 14.71
N ALA A 235 -12.47 -5.21 13.40
CA ALA A 235 -12.25 -3.93 12.75
C ALA A 235 -13.37 -2.92 13.11
N ALA A 236 -12.99 -1.75 13.60
CA ALA A 236 -13.91 -0.64 13.85
C ALA A 236 -14.40 0.03 12.55
N ILE A 237 -13.61 -0.07 11.49
CA ILE A 237 -13.92 0.41 10.13
C ILE A 237 -13.55 -0.72 9.17
N PRO A 238 -14.43 -1.09 8.20
CA PRO A 238 -14.14 -2.15 7.24
C PRO A 238 -12.86 -1.90 6.46
N VAL A 239 -11.99 -2.92 6.36
CA VAL A 239 -10.73 -2.89 5.59
C VAL A 239 -10.87 -3.77 4.36
N ILE A 240 -10.59 -3.20 3.17
CA ILE A 240 -10.58 -3.95 1.92
C ILE A 240 -9.21 -4.60 1.75
N GLN A 241 -9.19 -5.95 1.59
CA GLN A 241 -7.97 -6.74 1.47
C GLN A 241 -7.40 -6.70 0.05
N ASN A 242 -6.07 -6.67 -0.10
CA ASN A 242 -5.41 -6.60 -1.42
C ASN A 242 -5.62 -7.84 -2.28
N ARG A 243 -5.64 -9.02 -1.62
CA ARG A 243 -5.64 -10.33 -2.28
C ARG A 243 -6.87 -10.58 -3.16
N HIS A 244 -8.03 -10.08 -2.76
CA HIS A 244 -9.31 -10.31 -3.45
C HIS A 244 -10.21 -9.08 -3.54
N ALA A 245 -9.72 -7.89 -3.13
CA ALA A 245 -10.43 -6.61 -3.16
C ALA A 245 -11.78 -6.65 -2.44
N ARG A 246 -11.88 -7.35 -1.29
CA ARG A 246 -13.09 -7.48 -0.46
C ARG A 246 -12.78 -7.22 1.00
N VAL A 247 -13.83 -6.90 1.75
CA VAL A 247 -13.76 -6.81 3.20
C VAL A 247 -13.81 -8.21 3.80
N GLU A 248 -12.88 -8.48 4.71
CA GLU A 248 -12.93 -9.65 5.58
C GLU A 248 -13.21 -9.20 7.03
N SER A 249 -14.09 -9.92 7.72
CA SER A 249 -14.43 -9.63 9.11
C SER A 249 -13.90 -10.69 10.10
N ASN A 250 -13.41 -11.81 9.59
CA ASN A 250 -12.91 -12.92 10.39
C ASN A 250 -11.37 -12.85 10.49
N ALA A 251 -10.85 -12.86 11.72
CA ALA A 251 -9.41 -12.81 11.98
C ALA A 251 -8.61 -13.90 11.25
N VAL A 252 -9.14 -15.12 11.12
CA VAL A 252 -8.47 -16.21 10.41
C VAL A 252 -8.37 -15.90 8.91
N ALA A 253 -9.46 -15.42 8.30
CA ALA A 253 -9.49 -15.05 6.89
C ALA A 253 -8.56 -13.85 6.60
N ILE A 254 -8.50 -12.85 7.49
CA ILE A 254 -7.57 -11.71 7.37
C ILE A 254 -6.12 -12.20 7.43
N LYS A 255 -5.75 -13.04 8.40
CA LYS A 255 -4.39 -13.59 8.51
C LYS A 255 -4.00 -14.42 7.29
N GLN A 256 -4.93 -15.22 6.77
CA GLN A 256 -4.72 -15.97 5.53
C GLN A 256 -4.49 -15.04 4.34
N ALA A 257 -5.33 -14.00 4.15
CA ALA A 257 -5.19 -13.02 3.08
C ALA A 257 -3.85 -12.27 3.15
N LEU A 258 -3.37 -11.91 4.36
CA LEU A 258 -2.06 -11.30 4.56
C LEU A 258 -0.90 -12.25 4.25
N THR A 259 -1.05 -13.54 4.53
CA THR A 259 -0.05 -14.56 4.18
C THR A 259 0.04 -14.72 2.67
N GLU A 260 -1.10 -14.89 2.00
CA GLU A 260 -1.20 -15.01 0.54
C GLU A 260 -0.72 -13.72 -0.18
N GLN A 261 -1.00 -12.54 0.39
CA GLN A 261 -0.56 -11.26 -0.16
C GLN A 261 0.95 -11.21 -0.42
N LEU A 262 1.76 -11.98 0.32
CA LEU A 262 3.22 -11.93 0.21
C LEU A 262 3.71 -12.40 -1.17
N SER A 263 3.13 -13.48 -1.69
CA SER A 263 3.49 -14.11 -2.97
C SER A 263 2.49 -13.89 -4.10
N GLU A 264 1.32 -13.34 -3.79
CA GLU A 264 0.22 -13.16 -4.73
C GLU A 264 -0.02 -11.68 -5.07
N PRO A 265 -0.64 -11.38 -6.22
CA PRO A 265 -0.81 -10.00 -6.69
C PRO A 265 -1.64 -9.10 -5.78
N VAL A 266 -1.27 -7.82 -5.73
CA VAL A 266 -2.10 -6.74 -5.20
C VAL A 266 -3.11 -6.30 -6.25
N LEU A 267 -4.39 -6.50 -5.99
CA LEU A 267 -5.49 -6.16 -6.91
C LEU A 267 -5.99 -4.71 -6.70
N TRP A 268 -5.06 -3.72 -6.82
CA TRP A 268 -5.38 -2.33 -6.48
C TRP A 268 -6.48 -1.72 -7.35
N SER A 269 -6.47 -1.97 -8.66
CA SER A 269 -7.55 -1.52 -9.56
C SER A 269 -8.92 -2.04 -9.12
N LYS A 270 -9.00 -3.30 -8.67
CA LYS A 270 -10.25 -3.89 -8.16
C LYS A 270 -10.65 -3.26 -6.81
N THR A 271 -9.68 -2.97 -5.93
CA THR A 271 -9.94 -2.23 -4.68
C THR A 271 -10.54 -0.86 -4.96
N MET A 272 -9.99 -0.14 -5.93
CA MET A 272 -10.50 1.18 -6.34
C MET A 272 -11.89 1.09 -6.99
N GLN A 273 -12.16 0.05 -7.78
CA GLN A 273 -13.48 -0.22 -8.35
C GLN A 273 -14.49 -0.51 -7.23
N GLU A 274 -14.16 -1.36 -6.26
CA GLU A 274 -15.01 -1.65 -5.11
C GLU A 274 -15.38 -0.38 -4.33
N LEU A 275 -14.41 0.53 -4.11
CA LEU A 275 -14.68 1.82 -3.47
C LEU A 275 -15.64 2.69 -4.31
N ALA A 276 -15.49 2.70 -5.63
CA ALA A 276 -16.39 3.42 -6.53
C ALA A 276 -17.82 2.83 -6.49
N ASP A 277 -17.95 1.51 -6.52
CA ASP A 277 -19.24 0.79 -6.42
C ASP A 277 -19.93 1.04 -5.07
N LYS A 278 -19.15 1.26 -4.00
CA LYS A 278 -19.65 1.70 -2.69
C LYS A 278 -19.94 3.19 -2.63
N GLN A 279 -19.89 3.90 -3.76
CA GLN A 279 -20.19 5.34 -3.86
C GLN A 279 -19.28 6.21 -2.99
N ILE A 280 -18.03 5.80 -2.77
CA ILE A 280 -17.03 6.65 -2.15
C ILE A 280 -16.73 7.81 -3.10
N ASN A 281 -16.77 9.03 -2.58
CA ASN A 281 -16.57 10.26 -3.35
C ASN A 281 -15.37 11.10 -2.91
N ILE A 282 -14.78 10.77 -1.75
CA ILE A 282 -13.54 11.37 -1.25
C ILE A 282 -12.59 10.28 -0.80
N LEU A 283 -11.34 10.35 -1.29
CA LEU A 283 -10.23 9.54 -0.82
C LEU A 283 -9.26 10.43 -0.04
N ILE A 284 -8.76 9.90 1.07
CA ILE A 284 -7.69 10.52 1.86
C ILE A 284 -6.49 9.58 1.82
N GLU A 285 -5.37 10.02 1.25
CA GLU A 285 -4.13 9.27 1.33
C GLU A 285 -3.41 9.63 2.63
N CYS A 286 -3.40 8.69 3.55
CA CYS A 286 -2.89 8.81 4.92
C CYS A 286 -1.52 8.14 5.02
N GLY A 287 -0.46 8.92 4.87
CA GLY A 287 0.92 8.42 4.87
C GLY A 287 1.86 9.32 4.10
N SER A 288 3.10 8.88 3.92
CA SER A 288 4.12 9.63 3.18
C SER A 288 3.82 9.66 1.67
N GLY A 289 4.04 10.81 1.04
CA GLY A 289 3.94 10.98 -0.41
C GLY A 289 2.51 11.15 -0.95
N ASN A 290 2.32 10.81 -2.22
CA ASN A 290 1.04 10.96 -2.94
C ASN A 290 0.88 9.91 -4.05
N VAL A 291 1.44 8.74 -3.85
CA VAL A 291 1.45 7.66 -4.84
C VAL A 291 0.03 7.17 -5.14
N LEU A 292 -0.76 6.91 -4.08
CA LEU A 292 -2.12 6.40 -4.23
C LEU A 292 -3.07 7.46 -4.80
N SER A 293 -2.88 8.73 -4.43
CA SER A 293 -3.62 9.85 -5.02
C SER A 293 -3.36 9.99 -6.53
N ASN A 294 -2.15 9.70 -6.98
CA ASN A 294 -1.83 9.68 -8.40
C ASN A 294 -2.39 8.45 -9.11
N LEU A 295 -2.44 7.29 -8.45
CA LEU A 295 -3.09 6.10 -8.98
C LEU A 295 -4.62 6.28 -9.05
N ALA A 296 -5.24 6.95 -8.07
CA ALA A 296 -6.68 7.22 -8.06
C ALA A 296 -7.14 8.00 -9.29
N LYS A 297 -6.32 8.94 -9.78
CA LYS A 297 -6.62 9.72 -11.02
C LYS A 297 -6.62 8.89 -12.30
N ARG A 298 -5.99 7.70 -12.28
CA ARG A 298 -5.81 6.82 -13.45
C ARG A 298 -6.78 5.65 -13.49
N GLN A 299 -7.66 5.56 -12.49
CA GLN A 299 -8.68 4.51 -12.43
C GLN A 299 -9.76 4.70 -13.50
N ALA A 300 -10.47 3.62 -13.83
CA ALA A 300 -11.61 3.68 -14.75
C ALA A 300 -12.71 4.64 -14.22
N HIS A 301 -12.89 4.69 -12.90
CA HIS A 301 -13.77 5.60 -12.18
C HIS A 301 -12.94 6.43 -11.19
N PRO A 302 -12.37 7.57 -11.63
CA PRO A 302 -11.53 8.40 -10.78
C PRO A 302 -12.31 8.99 -9.62
N ILE A 303 -11.77 8.85 -8.41
CA ILE A 303 -12.29 9.48 -7.19
C ILE A 303 -11.29 10.55 -6.75
N VAL A 304 -11.78 11.70 -6.31
CA VAL A 304 -10.92 12.79 -5.82
C VAL A 304 -10.16 12.34 -4.59
N SER A 305 -8.84 12.51 -4.59
CA SER A 305 -7.95 12.05 -3.52
C SER A 305 -7.10 13.20 -2.98
N TYR A 306 -6.97 13.25 -1.66
CA TYR A 306 -6.24 14.26 -0.90
C TYR A 306 -5.10 13.60 -0.12
N PRO A 307 -3.83 13.81 -0.51
CA PRO A 307 -2.69 13.39 0.30
C PRO A 307 -2.53 14.29 1.53
N THR A 308 -1.94 13.76 2.61
CA THR A 308 -1.89 14.40 3.93
C THR A 308 -0.49 14.47 4.55
N ASP A 309 0.55 14.22 3.79
CA ASP A 309 1.95 14.15 4.23
C ASP A 309 2.61 15.49 4.55
N LYS A 310 1.90 16.62 4.31
CA LYS A 310 2.40 17.98 4.53
C LYS A 310 1.32 18.88 5.13
N PRO A 311 1.69 19.90 5.94
CA PRO A 311 0.71 20.84 6.54
C PRO A 311 -0.27 21.42 5.52
N ALA A 312 0.23 22.01 4.43
CA ALA A 312 -0.62 22.62 3.40
C ALA A 312 -1.58 21.64 2.71
N ARG A 313 -1.23 20.34 2.63
CA ARG A 313 -2.10 19.29 2.08
C ARG A 313 -3.19 18.90 3.08
N LEU A 314 -2.84 18.83 4.35
CA LEU A 314 -3.79 18.58 5.44
C LEU A 314 -4.79 19.74 5.57
N ASP A 315 -4.33 20.99 5.52
CA ASP A 315 -5.18 22.18 5.56
C ASP A 315 -6.18 22.18 4.40
N LYS A 316 -5.72 21.86 3.19
CA LYS A 316 -6.59 21.74 2.01
C LYS A 316 -7.66 20.65 2.20
N LEU A 317 -7.34 19.52 2.82
CA LEU A 317 -8.33 18.50 3.13
C LEU A 317 -9.37 19.05 4.13
N MET A 318 -8.94 19.75 5.17
CA MET A 318 -9.87 20.33 6.17
C MET A 318 -10.83 21.34 5.54
N GLU A 319 -10.36 22.18 4.61
CA GLU A 319 -11.21 23.12 3.85
C GLU A 319 -12.29 22.39 3.03
N VAL A 320 -12.02 21.19 2.54
CA VAL A 320 -12.98 20.41 1.73
C VAL A 320 -14.01 19.71 2.60
N LEU A 321 -13.63 19.31 3.81
CA LEU A 321 -14.50 18.56 4.73
C LEU A 321 -15.35 19.47 5.64
N SER A 322 -14.99 20.76 5.77
CA SER A 322 -15.80 21.77 6.45
C SER A 322 -16.96 22.27 5.55
#